data_6a9a91aedae799d1392c285cc11f914d
#
_entry.id   6a9a91aedae799d1392c285cc11f914d
#
_cell.length_a   1.000
_cell.length_b   1.000
_cell.length_c   1.000
_cell.angle_alpha   90.00
_cell.angle_beta   90.00
_cell.angle_gamma   90.00
#
_symmetry.space_group_name_H-M   'P 1'
#
loop_
_entity.id
_entity.type
_entity.pdbx_description
1 polymer ?
#
loop_
_entity_poly.entity_id
_entity_poly.type
_entity_poly.pdbx_seq_one_letter_code
_entity_poly.pdbx_strand_id
1 'polypeptide(L)'
;MLVCHNCHGIIDNKNNEKYYTVSRLRKIKAKHEAKFLKALEELDRLIDQTELEDVILPTNFRKIQSFENELDHEFVSSLAMSRAFFEKIANQGEAVRDLIWLILKRGKRETWASTRVRALSTDLAVASGVSESNLRKRGDVLRATGLLEYEQKIACETEKDSWYYSLVDPTANETLTDLFVELHRLAQEDETLLDRAIKRLDFTVFSEDS
;
A
#
# COMPACT_ATOMS: atom_id res chain seq x y z
N MET A 1 20.18 -13.24 -24.63
CA MET A 1 18.76 -12.90 -24.44
C MET A 1 18.09 -14.15 -23.90
N LEU A 2 17.50 -14.08 -22.71
CA LEU A 2 16.72 -15.17 -22.18
C LEU A 2 15.32 -15.12 -22.81
N VAL A 3 14.96 -16.17 -23.55
CA VAL A 3 13.63 -16.36 -24.13
C VAL A 3 13.07 -17.70 -23.66
N CYS A 4 11.75 -17.84 -23.61
CA CYS A 4 11.14 -19.11 -23.24
C CYS A 4 11.43 -20.19 -24.30
N HIS A 5 11.35 -21.46 -23.93
CA HIS A 5 11.65 -22.59 -24.80
C HIS A 5 10.94 -22.54 -26.16
N ASN A 6 9.65 -22.18 -26.15
CA ASN A 6 8.86 -22.04 -27.39
C ASN A 6 9.40 -20.92 -28.28
N CYS A 7 9.73 -19.75 -27.73
CA CYS A 7 10.30 -18.64 -28.50
C CYS A 7 11.68 -18.97 -29.04
N HIS A 8 12.49 -19.74 -28.28
CA HIS A 8 13.80 -20.21 -28.73
C HIS A 8 13.67 -21.09 -29.97
N GLY A 9 12.77 -22.07 -29.94
CA GLY A 9 12.52 -22.94 -31.08
C GLY A 9 12.02 -22.22 -32.35
N ILE A 10 11.26 -21.13 -32.15
CA ILE A 10 10.79 -20.30 -33.30
C ILE A 10 11.95 -19.48 -33.88
N ILE A 11 12.78 -18.89 -33.03
CA ILE A 11 13.91 -18.04 -33.46
C ILE A 11 15.00 -18.88 -34.16
N ASP A 12 15.32 -20.05 -33.66
CA ASP A 12 16.38 -20.93 -34.18
C ASP A 12 15.96 -21.77 -35.39
N ASN A 13 14.71 -21.70 -35.78
CA ASN A 13 14.24 -22.39 -36.94
C ASN A 13 14.82 -21.76 -38.20
N LYS A 14 15.59 -22.53 -39.00
CA LYS A 14 16.21 -22.07 -40.23
C LYS A 14 15.24 -21.39 -41.23
N ASN A 15 13.97 -21.79 -41.25
CA ASN A 15 12.95 -21.17 -42.09
C ASN A 15 12.60 -19.73 -41.66
N ASN A 16 12.91 -19.39 -40.40
CA ASN A 16 12.61 -18.09 -39.82
C ASN A 16 13.83 -17.15 -39.75
N GLU A 17 15.02 -17.60 -40.17
CA GLU A 17 16.28 -16.85 -40.12
C GLU A 17 16.17 -15.47 -40.79
N LYS A 18 15.48 -15.40 -41.95
CA LYS A 18 15.22 -14.14 -42.66
C LYS A 18 14.33 -13.16 -41.90
N TYR A 19 13.48 -13.65 -40.98
CA TYR A 19 12.59 -12.82 -40.17
C TYR A 19 13.23 -12.41 -38.87
N TYR A 20 14.09 -13.27 -38.28
CA TYR A 20 14.76 -13.02 -36.99
C TYR A 20 16.24 -12.70 -37.18
N THR A 21 16.53 -11.71 -38.03
CA THR A 21 17.89 -11.22 -38.22
C THR A 21 18.51 -10.71 -36.92
N VAL A 22 19.84 -10.75 -36.80
CA VAL A 22 20.57 -10.24 -35.65
C VAL A 22 20.17 -8.80 -35.28
N SER A 23 19.98 -7.95 -36.30
CA SER A 23 19.54 -6.56 -36.11
C SER A 23 18.14 -6.48 -35.51
N ARG A 24 17.21 -7.30 -35.96
CA ARG A 24 15.84 -7.36 -35.44
C ARG A 24 15.82 -7.88 -34.02
N LEU A 25 16.57 -8.91 -33.72
CA LEU A 25 16.70 -9.47 -32.35
C LEU A 25 17.31 -8.45 -31.37
N ARG A 26 18.31 -7.68 -31.80
CA ARG A 26 18.88 -6.57 -31.00
C ARG A 26 17.83 -5.49 -30.70
N LYS A 27 17.01 -5.12 -31.70
CA LYS A 27 15.91 -4.14 -31.47
C LYS A 27 14.84 -4.67 -30.51
N ILE A 28 14.47 -5.95 -30.63
CA ILE A 28 13.51 -6.58 -29.71
C ILE A 28 14.10 -6.59 -28.27
N LYS A 29 15.37 -6.97 -28.13
CA LYS A 29 16.07 -6.96 -26.85
C LYS A 29 16.08 -5.56 -26.24
N ALA A 30 16.52 -4.55 -26.99
CA ALA A 30 16.59 -3.17 -26.51
C ALA A 30 15.20 -2.62 -26.09
N LYS A 31 14.15 -2.94 -26.87
CA LYS A 31 12.79 -2.55 -26.50
C LYS A 31 12.28 -3.23 -25.23
N HIS A 32 12.67 -4.48 -25.00
CA HIS A 32 12.31 -5.22 -23.78
C HIS A 32 13.08 -4.65 -22.56
N GLU A 33 14.39 -4.41 -22.72
CA GLU A 33 15.22 -3.83 -21.67
C GLU A 33 14.75 -2.40 -21.29
N ALA A 34 14.39 -1.58 -22.27
CA ALA A 34 13.85 -0.25 -22.02
C ALA A 34 12.51 -0.29 -21.25
N LYS A 35 11.64 -1.27 -21.54
CA LYS A 35 10.40 -1.46 -20.75
C LYS A 35 10.71 -1.88 -19.31
N PHE A 36 11.70 -2.75 -19.14
CA PHE A 36 12.09 -3.23 -17.80
C PHE A 36 12.72 -2.10 -16.98
N LEU A 37 13.62 -1.31 -17.59
CA LEU A 37 14.20 -0.13 -16.94
C LEU A 37 13.12 0.88 -16.53
N LYS A 38 12.17 1.16 -17.44
CA LYS A 38 11.06 2.05 -17.09
C LYS A 38 10.20 1.52 -15.93
N ALA A 39 9.97 0.20 -15.89
CA ALA A 39 9.23 -0.42 -14.80
C ALA A 39 10.00 -0.34 -13.46
N LEU A 40 11.34 -0.47 -13.48
CA LEU A 40 12.19 -0.26 -12.30
C LEU A 40 12.16 1.20 -11.84
N GLU A 41 12.29 2.18 -12.76
CA GLU A 41 12.18 3.60 -12.42
C GLU A 41 10.80 3.95 -11.83
N GLU A 42 9.72 3.34 -12.34
CA GLU A 42 8.39 3.51 -11.75
C GLU A 42 8.31 2.88 -10.35
N LEU A 43 8.96 1.74 -10.14
CA LEU A 43 9.01 1.08 -8.84
C LEU A 43 9.82 1.90 -7.82
N ASP A 44 10.98 2.42 -8.22
CA ASP A 44 11.82 3.27 -7.37
C ASP A 44 11.07 4.53 -6.91
N ARG A 45 10.20 5.09 -7.75
CA ARG A 45 9.34 6.23 -7.38
C ARG A 45 8.20 5.85 -6.40
N LEU A 46 7.85 4.57 -6.33
CA LEU A 46 6.82 4.08 -5.41
C LEU A 46 7.40 3.68 -4.05
N ILE A 47 8.71 3.45 -4.00
CA ILE A 47 9.45 3.10 -2.78
C ILE A 47 10.25 4.34 -2.38
N ASP A 48 9.90 4.93 -1.25
CA ASP A 48 10.68 5.99 -0.63
C ASP A 48 11.73 5.34 0.26
N GLN A 49 12.92 5.92 0.24
CA GLN A 49 14.01 5.52 1.15
C GLN A 49 14.14 6.52 2.31
N THR A 50 13.00 7.12 2.70
CA THR A 50 12.95 8.03 3.84
C THR A 50 13.56 7.33 5.06
N GLU A 51 14.56 7.93 5.66
CA GLU A 51 15.18 7.39 6.87
C GLU A 51 14.20 7.49 8.03
N LEU A 52 14.24 6.53 8.94
CA LEU A 52 13.36 6.49 10.13
C LEU A 52 13.54 7.72 11.05
N GLU A 53 14.63 8.49 10.85
CA GLU A 53 14.86 9.76 11.54
C GLU A 53 13.78 10.81 11.26
N ASP A 54 13.10 10.70 10.10
CA ASP A 54 11.97 11.58 9.74
C ASP A 54 10.63 11.15 10.36
N VAL A 55 10.62 10.02 11.05
CA VAL A 55 9.41 9.49 11.70
C VAL A 55 9.28 10.00 13.12
N ILE A 56 8.21 10.74 13.38
CA ILE A 56 7.90 11.20 14.74
C ILE A 56 6.99 10.17 15.40
N LEU A 57 7.54 9.43 16.35
CA LEU A 57 6.82 8.39 17.08
C LEU A 57 5.90 8.99 18.17
N PRO A 58 4.80 8.29 18.52
CA PRO A 58 3.93 8.73 19.62
C PRO A 58 4.67 8.71 20.96
N THR A 59 4.29 9.63 21.83
CA THR A 59 4.80 9.71 23.22
C THR A 59 3.96 8.89 24.19
N ASN A 60 2.72 8.59 23.81
CA ASN A 60 1.78 7.70 24.50
C ASN A 60 0.69 7.25 23.50
N PHE A 61 -0.17 6.30 23.91
CA PHE A 61 -1.28 5.81 23.10
C PHE A 61 -2.65 6.17 23.70
N ARG A 62 -2.75 7.22 24.52
CA ARG A 62 -3.97 7.57 25.23
C ARG A 62 -5.16 7.95 24.35
N LYS A 63 -4.91 8.39 23.11
CA LYS A 63 -5.99 8.61 22.12
C LYS A 63 -6.50 7.34 21.45
N ILE A 64 -5.84 6.21 21.64
CA ILE A 64 -6.29 4.92 21.16
C ILE A 64 -7.29 4.36 22.18
N GLN A 65 -8.50 4.10 21.74
CA GLN A 65 -9.62 3.72 22.62
C GLN A 65 -9.33 2.47 23.49
N SER A 66 -8.57 1.52 22.97
CA SER A 66 -8.16 0.31 23.72
C SER A 66 -7.05 0.56 24.74
N PHE A 67 -6.38 1.72 24.70
CA PHE A 67 -5.26 2.08 25.57
C PHE A 67 -5.54 3.28 26.48
N GLU A 68 -6.80 3.72 26.61
CA GLU A 68 -7.16 4.86 27.46
C GLU A 68 -6.67 4.74 28.92
N ASN A 69 -6.53 3.51 29.42
CA ASN A 69 -6.06 3.21 30.78
C ASN A 69 -4.66 2.59 30.81
N GLU A 70 -3.90 2.69 29.69
CA GLU A 70 -2.55 2.12 29.60
C GLU A 70 -1.61 2.82 30.58
N LEU A 71 -0.93 2.02 31.40
CA LEU A 71 0.08 2.53 32.32
C LEU A 71 1.38 2.82 31.56
N ASP A 72 2.15 3.83 31.98
CA ASP A 72 3.36 4.28 31.27
C ASP A 72 4.39 3.15 31.04
N HIS A 73 4.44 2.14 31.88
CA HIS A 73 5.34 0.99 31.72
C HIS A 73 4.84 0.01 30.61
N GLU A 74 3.54 0.02 30.28
CA GLU A 74 2.95 -0.80 29.23
C GLU A 74 3.17 -0.15 27.86
N PHE A 75 3.18 1.19 27.79
CA PHE A 75 3.40 1.94 26.56
C PHE A 75 4.71 1.55 25.83
N VAL A 76 5.80 1.35 26.56
CA VAL A 76 7.09 0.94 25.96
C VAL A 76 6.95 -0.38 25.20
N SER A 77 6.18 -1.33 25.76
CA SER A 77 5.92 -2.62 25.13
C SER A 77 5.01 -2.46 23.92
N SER A 78 3.93 -1.69 24.04
CA SER A 78 2.98 -1.40 22.96
C SER A 78 3.65 -0.66 21.81
N LEU A 79 4.51 0.33 22.10
CA LEU A 79 5.30 1.04 21.08
C LEU A 79 6.27 0.09 20.37
N ALA A 80 6.96 -0.78 21.11
CA ALA A 80 7.87 -1.76 20.51
C ALA A 80 7.13 -2.72 19.55
N MET A 81 5.93 -3.18 19.94
CA MET A 81 5.08 -4.02 19.07
C MET A 81 4.58 -3.26 17.82
N SER A 82 4.19 -2.00 17.98
CA SER A 82 3.68 -1.15 16.90
C SER A 82 4.76 -0.61 15.96
N ARG A 83 6.03 -0.72 16.34
CA ARG A 83 7.15 -0.12 15.60
C ARG A 83 7.18 -0.57 14.14
N ALA A 84 6.93 -1.86 13.88
CA ALA A 84 6.91 -2.40 12.53
C ALA A 84 5.81 -1.78 11.65
N PHE A 85 4.69 -1.34 12.22
CA PHE A 85 3.64 -0.61 11.53
C PHE A 85 4.15 0.76 11.05
N PHE A 86 4.76 1.56 11.95
CA PHE A 86 5.29 2.87 11.60
C PHE A 86 6.40 2.80 10.57
N GLU A 87 7.35 1.87 10.74
CA GLU A 87 8.44 1.62 9.80
C GLU A 87 7.92 1.22 8.41
N LYS A 88 6.92 0.35 8.35
CA LYS A 88 6.33 -0.06 7.07
C LYS A 88 5.66 1.09 6.34
N ILE A 89 4.97 2.00 7.03
CA ILE A 89 4.38 3.19 6.41
C ILE A 89 5.47 4.16 5.95
N ALA A 90 6.48 4.42 6.79
CA ALA A 90 7.57 5.33 6.49
C ALA A 90 8.37 4.92 5.25
N ASN A 91 8.58 3.61 5.09
CA ASN A 91 9.28 3.05 3.93
C ASN A 91 8.45 3.03 2.62
N GLN A 92 7.23 3.59 2.62
CA GLN A 92 6.45 3.72 1.40
C GLN A 92 6.72 5.07 0.72
N GLY A 93 6.86 5.05 -0.60
CA GLY A 93 6.92 6.28 -1.40
C GLY A 93 5.63 7.11 -1.28
N GLU A 94 5.73 8.42 -1.44
CA GLU A 94 4.63 9.37 -1.28
C GLU A 94 3.35 8.94 -2.02
N ALA A 95 3.48 8.52 -3.28
CA ALA A 95 2.34 8.07 -4.08
C ALA A 95 1.62 6.84 -3.49
N VAL A 96 2.33 5.99 -2.73
CA VAL A 96 1.77 4.81 -2.05
C VAL A 96 1.14 5.23 -0.73
N ARG A 97 1.76 6.16 0.02
CA ARG A 97 1.17 6.78 1.21
C ARG A 97 -0.13 7.53 0.89
N ASP A 98 -0.19 8.21 -0.27
CA ASP A 98 -1.43 8.83 -0.77
C ASP A 98 -2.57 7.82 -0.94
N LEU A 99 -2.26 6.58 -1.36
CA LEU A 99 -3.29 5.54 -1.43
C LEU A 99 -3.77 5.11 -0.04
N ILE A 100 -2.88 4.94 0.95
CA ILE A 100 -3.26 4.68 2.35
C ILE A 100 -4.16 5.81 2.84
N TRP A 101 -3.75 7.05 2.68
CA TRP A 101 -4.51 8.23 3.07
C TRP A 101 -5.91 8.26 2.45
N LEU A 102 -5.99 7.97 1.14
CA LEU A 102 -7.25 7.95 0.41
C LEU A 102 -8.19 6.84 0.90
N ILE A 103 -7.66 5.64 1.21
CA ILE A 103 -8.44 4.55 1.77
C ILE A 103 -8.95 4.93 3.16
N LEU A 104 -8.11 5.52 4.01
CA LEU A 104 -8.52 5.98 5.34
C LEU A 104 -9.59 7.08 5.27
N LYS A 105 -9.49 8.00 4.32
CA LYS A 105 -10.45 9.09 4.14
C LYS A 105 -11.80 8.64 3.58
N ARG A 106 -11.81 7.71 2.64
CA ARG A 106 -13.02 7.28 1.88
C ARG A 106 -13.56 5.94 2.29
N GLY A 107 -12.77 5.16 3.00
CA GLY A 107 -13.10 3.82 3.42
C GLY A 107 -14.19 3.80 4.47
N LYS A 108 -14.70 2.60 4.69
CA LYS A 108 -15.68 2.30 5.73
C LYS A 108 -15.15 1.17 6.59
N ARG A 109 -15.46 1.24 7.87
CA ARG A 109 -15.30 0.12 8.80
C ARG A 109 -16.61 -0.67 8.82
N GLU A 110 -16.54 -1.95 8.48
CA GLU A 110 -17.68 -2.85 8.68
C GLU A 110 -17.57 -3.53 10.04
N THR A 111 -18.50 -3.20 10.93
CA THR A 111 -18.45 -3.56 12.35
C THR A 111 -18.72 -5.03 12.65
N TRP A 112 -19.25 -5.83 11.71
CA TRP A 112 -19.66 -7.22 11.95
C TRP A 112 -18.90 -8.27 11.13
N ALA A 113 -18.25 -7.87 10.02
CA ALA A 113 -17.56 -8.81 9.13
C ALA A 113 -16.05 -8.54 9.02
N SER A 114 -15.59 -7.33 9.32
CA SER A 114 -14.18 -6.96 9.25
C SER A 114 -13.88 -5.85 10.25
N THR A 115 -12.83 -6.02 11.02
CA THR A 115 -12.28 -4.95 11.87
C THR A 115 -11.45 -3.96 11.06
N ARG A 116 -11.36 -4.11 9.75
CA ARG A 116 -10.46 -3.37 8.86
C ARG A 116 -11.15 -2.20 8.18
N VAL A 117 -10.37 -1.19 7.81
CA VAL A 117 -10.83 -0.09 6.94
C VAL A 117 -10.67 -0.50 5.49
N ARG A 118 -11.76 -0.40 4.71
CA ARG A 118 -11.76 -0.77 3.30
C ARG A 118 -12.50 0.22 2.41
N ALA A 119 -12.09 0.34 1.15
CA ALA A 119 -12.71 1.17 0.14
C ALA A 119 -12.79 0.46 -1.21
N LEU A 120 -13.82 0.76 -2.01
CA LEU A 120 -13.94 0.25 -3.37
C LEU A 120 -12.91 0.90 -4.30
N SER A 121 -12.28 0.10 -5.16
CA SER A 121 -11.31 0.59 -6.15
C SER A 121 -11.89 1.66 -7.09
N THR A 122 -13.15 1.49 -7.48
CA THR A 122 -13.88 2.45 -8.32
C THR A 122 -14.08 3.79 -7.63
N ASP A 123 -14.44 3.79 -6.34
CA ASP A 123 -14.64 5.01 -5.55
C ASP A 123 -13.32 5.76 -5.35
N LEU A 124 -12.23 5.01 -5.11
CA LEU A 124 -10.88 5.56 -5.00
C LEU A 124 -10.41 6.18 -6.33
N ALA A 125 -10.71 5.53 -7.47
CA ALA A 125 -10.36 6.05 -8.79
C ALA A 125 -11.09 7.36 -9.10
N VAL A 126 -12.38 7.42 -8.81
CA VAL A 126 -13.19 8.63 -8.99
C VAL A 126 -12.69 9.75 -8.07
N ALA A 127 -12.46 9.46 -6.80
CA ALA A 127 -12.06 10.46 -5.81
C ALA A 127 -10.67 11.06 -6.06
N SER A 128 -9.73 10.26 -6.59
CA SER A 128 -8.35 10.68 -6.82
C SER A 128 -8.08 11.19 -8.24
N GLY A 129 -8.96 10.89 -9.21
CA GLY A 129 -8.67 11.08 -10.64
C GLY A 129 -7.58 10.17 -11.19
N VAL A 130 -7.13 9.18 -10.41
CA VAL A 130 -6.10 8.20 -10.80
C VAL A 130 -6.78 6.98 -11.40
N SER A 131 -6.25 6.47 -12.52
CA SER A 131 -6.82 5.27 -13.15
C SER A 131 -6.74 4.05 -12.21
N GLU A 132 -7.72 3.14 -12.31
CA GLU A 132 -7.73 1.90 -11.52
C GLU A 132 -6.44 1.07 -11.71
N SER A 133 -5.87 1.05 -12.92
CA SER A 133 -4.60 0.38 -13.20
C SER A 133 -3.43 0.96 -12.38
N ASN A 134 -3.37 2.28 -12.22
CA ASN A 134 -2.33 2.92 -11.42
C ASN A 134 -2.58 2.74 -9.92
N LEU A 135 -3.85 2.79 -9.47
CA LEU A 135 -4.20 2.45 -8.09
C LEU A 135 -3.83 1.00 -7.78
N ARG A 136 -4.06 0.08 -8.73
CA ARG A 136 -3.68 -1.32 -8.58
C ARG A 136 -2.18 -1.50 -8.39
N LYS A 137 -1.34 -0.80 -9.18
CA LYS A 137 0.13 -0.84 -9.02
C LYS A 137 0.55 -0.39 -7.62
N ARG A 138 0.00 0.73 -7.12
CA ARG A 138 0.27 1.21 -5.75
C ARG A 138 -0.20 0.22 -4.69
N GLY A 139 -1.38 -0.36 -4.89
CA GLY A 139 -1.93 -1.39 -4.01
C GLY A 139 -1.09 -2.68 -4.01
N ASP A 140 -0.50 -3.06 -5.16
CA ASP A 140 0.38 -4.23 -5.24
C ASP A 140 1.67 -4.03 -4.42
N VAL A 141 2.19 -2.78 -4.33
CA VAL A 141 3.30 -2.43 -3.44
C VAL A 141 2.87 -2.59 -1.98
N LEU A 142 1.73 -2.01 -1.58
CA LEU A 142 1.20 -2.15 -0.21
C LEU A 142 0.93 -3.61 0.16
N ARG A 143 0.41 -4.39 -0.77
CA ARG A 143 0.19 -5.82 -0.56
C ARG A 143 1.50 -6.58 -0.35
N ALA A 144 2.53 -6.27 -1.13
CA ALA A 144 3.85 -6.89 -1.01
C ALA A 144 4.50 -6.60 0.36
N THR A 145 4.21 -5.45 0.97
CA THR A 145 4.68 -5.09 2.32
C THR A 145 3.75 -5.56 3.44
N GLY A 146 2.62 -6.18 3.10
CA GLY A 146 1.63 -6.69 4.06
C GLY A 146 0.76 -5.60 4.70
N LEU A 147 0.65 -4.42 4.05
CA LEU A 147 -0.21 -3.32 4.52
C LEU A 147 -1.58 -3.29 3.84
N LEU A 148 -1.83 -4.17 2.86
CA LEU A 148 -3.08 -4.20 2.12
C LEU A 148 -3.44 -5.63 1.67
N GLU A 149 -4.73 -5.93 1.69
CA GLU A 149 -5.33 -7.09 1.05
C GLU A 149 -6.38 -6.65 0.03
N TYR A 150 -6.59 -7.49 -0.99
CA TYR A 150 -7.67 -7.32 -1.95
C TYR A 150 -8.80 -8.27 -1.62
N GLU A 151 -10.00 -7.73 -1.52
CA GLU A 151 -11.22 -8.51 -1.37
C GLU A 151 -12.11 -8.28 -2.59
N GLN A 152 -12.56 -9.36 -3.22
CA GLN A 152 -13.47 -9.26 -4.35
C GLN A 152 -14.89 -8.99 -3.84
N LYS A 153 -15.52 -7.93 -4.35
CA LYS A 153 -16.96 -7.74 -4.20
C LYS A 153 -17.65 -8.76 -5.12
N ILE A 154 -18.34 -9.73 -4.53
CA ILE A 154 -19.17 -10.65 -5.30
C ILE A 154 -20.35 -9.81 -5.83
N ALA A 155 -20.33 -9.54 -7.14
CA ALA A 155 -21.39 -8.80 -7.80
C ALA A 155 -22.59 -9.70 -8.04
N CYS A 156 -23.81 -9.14 -7.96
CA CYS A 156 -24.98 -9.75 -8.61
C CYS A 156 -24.76 -9.70 -10.12
N GLU A 157 -25.39 -10.61 -10.88
CA GLU A 157 -25.18 -10.90 -12.32
C GLU A 157 -25.10 -9.70 -13.29
N THR A 158 -25.40 -8.50 -12.84
CA THR A 158 -25.48 -7.28 -13.68
C THR A 158 -24.36 -6.25 -13.38
N GLU A 159 -23.54 -6.44 -12.34
CA GLU A 159 -22.50 -5.48 -11.95
C GLU A 159 -21.11 -5.99 -12.36
N LYS A 160 -20.21 -5.04 -12.75
CA LYS A 160 -18.78 -5.36 -12.94
C LYS A 160 -18.15 -5.82 -11.64
N ASP A 161 -17.28 -6.83 -11.73
CA ASP A 161 -16.41 -7.22 -10.63
C ASP A 161 -15.67 -6.00 -10.07
N SER A 162 -15.89 -5.73 -8.81
CA SER A 162 -15.24 -4.63 -8.10
C SER A 162 -14.34 -5.19 -6.99
N TRP A 163 -13.28 -4.47 -6.69
CA TRP A 163 -12.34 -4.88 -5.65
C TRP A 163 -12.38 -3.90 -4.50
N TYR A 164 -12.39 -4.44 -3.28
CA TYR A 164 -12.07 -3.67 -2.09
C TYR A 164 -10.57 -3.68 -1.86
N TYR A 165 -10.05 -2.53 -1.46
CA TYR A 165 -8.74 -2.36 -0.88
C TYR A 165 -8.90 -2.29 0.63
N SER A 166 -8.47 -3.33 1.33
CA SER A 166 -8.57 -3.47 2.79
C SER A 166 -7.19 -3.22 3.39
N LEU A 167 -7.07 -2.19 4.23
CA LEU A 167 -5.84 -1.94 4.97
C LEU A 167 -5.65 -3.00 6.05
N VAL A 168 -4.41 -3.40 6.25
CA VAL A 168 -3.99 -4.43 7.20
C VAL A 168 -2.89 -3.86 8.08
N ASP A 169 -3.12 -3.79 9.39
CA ASP A 169 -2.06 -3.57 10.35
C ASP A 169 -1.35 -4.90 10.64
N PRO A 170 -0.09 -5.06 10.24
CA PRO A 170 0.64 -6.31 10.46
C PRO A 170 1.01 -6.55 11.94
N THR A 171 0.79 -5.56 12.80
CA THR A 171 1.08 -5.63 14.23
C THR A 171 -0.16 -5.90 15.06
N ALA A 172 -1.37 -5.73 14.48
CA ALA A 172 -2.63 -5.98 15.16
C ALA A 172 -2.77 -7.46 15.55
N ASN A 173 -3.19 -7.70 16.78
CA ASN A 173 -3.44 -9.02 17.35
C ASN A 173 -4.54 -8.94 18.42
N GLU A 174 -4.74 -9.98 19.21
CA GLU A 174 -5.77 -10.01 20.26
C GLU A 174 -5.57 -8.93 21.33
N THR A 175 -4.34 -8.46 21.53
CA THR A 175 -3.98 -7.45 22.55
C THR A 175 -3.71 -6.07 21.99
N LEU A 176 -3.36 -5.96 20.69
CA LEU A 176 -3.05 -4.71 20.02
C LEU A 176 -4.10 -4.39 18.96
N THR A 177 -4.77 -3.25 19.14
CA THR A 177 -5.77 -2.75 18.20
C THR A 177 -5.15 -2.41 16.85
N ASP A 178 -5.89 -2.62 15.76
CA ASP A 178 -5.52 -2.22 14.41
C ASP A 178 -5.38 -0.68 14.33
N LEU A 179 -4.15 -0.20 14.15
CA LEU A 179 -3.82 1.23 14.14
C LEU A 179 -4.41 1.97 12.93
N PHE A 180 -4.70 1.30 11.81
CA PHE A 180 -5.45 1.92 10.72
C PHE A 180 -6.90 2.20 11.10
N VAL A 181 -7.50 1.32 11.90
CA VAL A 181 -8.87 1.54 12.41
C VAL A 181 -8.90 2.74 13.35
N GLU A 182 -7.90 2.86 14.22
CA GLU A 182 -7.81 4.01 15.12
C GLU A 182 -7.53 5.32 14.36
N LEU A 183 -6.63 5.32 13.38
CA LEU A 183 -6.42 6.47 12.50
C LEU A 183 -7.70 6.87 11.76
N HIS A 184 -8.45 5.89 11.25
CA HIS A 184 -9.74 6.17 10.60
C HIS A 184 -10.74 6.80 11.58
N ARG A 185 -10.82 6.31 12.82
CA ARG A 185 -11.68 6.88 13.86
C ARG A 185 -11.28 8.32 14.18
N LEU A 186 -10.01 8.57 14.49
CA LEU A 186 -9.50 9.91 14.79
C LEU A 186 -9.75 10.90 13.63
N ALA A 187 -9.61 10.44 12.39
CA ALA A 187 -9.85 11.25 11.21
C ALA A 187 -11.32 11.65 10.99
N GLN A 188 -12.28 10.92 11.58
CA GLN A 188 -13.69 11.35 11.56
C GLN A 188 -13.90 12.57 12.48
N GLU A 189 -13.06 12.75 13.50
CA GLU A 189 -13.10 13.87 14.42
C GLU A 189 -12.30 15.07 13.87
N ASP A 190 -11.11 14.80 13.32
CA ASP A 190 -10.22 15.81 12.71
C ASP A 190 -9.44 15.23 11.52
N GLU A 191 -9.83 15.61 10.30
CA GLU A 191 -9.19 15.15 9.07
C GLU A 191 -7.69 15.53 8.98
N THR A 192 -7.25 16.59 9.65
CA THR A 192 -5.84 17.02 9.61
C THR A 192 -4.90 16.00 10.22
N LEU A 193 -5.40 15.12 11.10
CA LEU A 193 -4.63 14.04 11.71
C LEU A 193 -4.14 13.01 10.67
N LEU A 194 -4.89 12.78 9.59
CA LEU A 194 -4.44 11.91 8.49
C LEU A 194 -3.25 12.50 7.73
N ASP A 195 -3.27 13.81 7.47
CA ASP A 195 -2.16 14.47 6.80
C ASP A 195 -0.89 14.41 7.67
N ARG A 196 -1.03 14.59 8.99
CA ARG A 196 0.07 14.46 9.92
C ARG A 196 0.63 13.05 9.93
N ALA A 197 -0.21 12.04 10.16
CA ALA A 197 0.23 10.65 10.30
C ALA A 197 0.82 10.09 9.00
N ILE A 198 0.13 10.26 7.88
CA ILE A 198 0.46 9.53 6.65
C ILE A 198 1.42 10.31 5.73
N LYS A 199 1.23 11.64 5.61
CA LYS A 199 2.08 12.44 4.73
C LYS A 199 3.32 12.96 5.41
N ARG A 200 3.21 13.37 6.69
CA ARG A 200 4.33 13.92 7.47
C ARG A 200 5.00 12.91 8.39
N LEU A 201 4.51 11.67 8.44
CA LEU A 201 5.01 10.60 9.30
C LEU A 201 5.04 11.00 10.78
N ASP A 202 4.12 11.88 11.19
CA ASP A 202 3.96 12.35 12.56
C ASP A 202 2.87 11.52 13.27
N PHE A 203 3.30 10.47 13.95
CA PHE A 203 2.42 9.56 14.67
C PHE A 203 2.10 10.02 16.10
N THR A 204 2.53 11.23 16.50
CA THR A 204 2.07 11.83 17.76
C THR A 204 0.56 12.09 17.76
N VAL A 205 -0.10 11.95 16.61
CA VAL A 205 -1.57 11.96 16.48
C VAL A 205 -2.26 10.98 17.43
N PHE A 206 -1.58 9.90 17.86
CA PHE A 206 -2.07 8.94 18.82
C PHE A 206 -1.89 9.39 20.29
N SER A 207 -1.14 10.47 20.54
CA SER A 207 -0.82 10.98 21.87
C SER A 207 -1.81 12.06 22.32
N GLU A 208 -2.07 12.16 23.62
CA GLU A 208 -2.93 13.20 24.20
C GLU A 208 -2.33 14.62 24.11
N ASP A 209 -1.00 14.72 24.13
CA ASP A 209 -0.28 16.00 24.23
C ASP A 209 0.02 16.63 22.84
N SER A 210 -0.66 16.22 21.78
CA SER A 210 -0.41 16.63 20.41
C SER A 210 -1.41 17.66 19.88
#